data_edd396f01b453a1fe97872cc451bc6b8
#
_entry.id   edd396f01b453a1fe97872cc451bc6b8
#
_cell.length_a   1.000
_cell.length_b   1.000
_cell.length_c   1.000
_cell.angle_alpha   90.00
_cell.angle_beta   90.00
_cell.angle_gamma   90.00
#
_symmetry.space_group_name_H-M   'P 1'
#
loop_
_entity.id
_entity.type
_entity.pdbx_description
1 polymer ?
#
loop_
_entity_poly.entity_id
_entity_poly.type
_entity_poly.pdbx_seq_one_letter_code
_entity_poly.pdbx_strand_id
1 'polypeptide(L)'
;MAAAFLDQHVVALLLSALAPAALELSVTAAAQAQARRDEADRIWRQRLERADITCDRARRQYQLAEPENRLVVRQLEREWEDALAERARLGEDYERHQQQRPARLTPAELAAIRALASDIPALWAAPATTVADRKRLLRAAVESVQVTAEGATERVHAAVTWAGGHQTHADLARPVARVDQLSYCPALTGRITALAAQGLGGAAIAGQLAAEGFRTPHLHERFHDGEIQQLI
;
A
#
# COMPACT_ATOMS: atom_id res chain seq x y z
N MET A 1 -26.66 -1.07 9.88
CA MET A 1 -25.73 -1.10 11.04
C MET A 1 -24.54 -2.06 10.87
N ALA A 2 -24.63 -3.08 10.05
CA ALA A 2 -23.52 -4.06 9.90
C ALA A 2 -22.22 -3.53 9.26
N ALA A 3 -22.23 -2.39 8.60
CA ALA A 3 -21.05 -1.84 7.92
C ALA A 3 -20.30 -0.75 8.74
N ALA A 4 -20.85 -0.29 9.85
CA ALA A 4 -20.29 0.85 10.59
C ALA A 4 -18.85 0.59 11.10
N PHE A 5 -18.53 -0.64 11.51
CA PHE A 5 -17.19 -1.02 11.96
C PHE A 5 -16.17 -0.93 10.82
N LEU A 6 -16.59 -1.33 9.61
CA LEU A 6 -15.77 -1.26 8.41
C LEU A 6 -15.56 0.20 7.97
N ASP A 7 -16.64 0.97 7.96
CA ASP A 7 -16.57 2.40 7.60
C ASP A 7 -15.62 3.16 8.53
N GLN A 8 -15.71 2.92 9.85
CA GLN A 8 -14.81 3.52 10.84
C GLN A 8 -13.36 3.11 10.60
N HIS A 9 -13.10 1.85 10.29
CA HIS A 9 -11.76 1.34 10.03
C HIS A 9 -11.15 1.98 8.77
N VAL A 10 -11.89 2.00 7.66
CA VAL A 10 -11.43 2.59 6.38
C VAL A 10 -11.16 4.09 6.54
N VAL A 11 -12.04 4.80 7.27
CA VAL A 11 -11.83 6.22 7.58
C VAL A 11 -10.58 6.43 8.44
N ALA A 12 -10.38 5.61 9.47
CA ALA A 12 -9.19 5.69 10.31
C ALA A 12 -7.90 5.45 9.51
N LEU A 13 -7.89 4.46 8.62
CA LEU A 13 -6.79 4.20 7.70
C LEU A 13 -6.52 5.39 6.77
N LEU A 14 -7.56 5.96 6.17
CA LEU A 14 -7.44 7.15 5.31
C LEU A 14 -6.81 8.32 6.06
N LEU A 15 -7.35 8.66 7.23
CA LEU A 15 -6.85 9.79 8.01
C LEU A 15 -5.42 9.55 8.51
N SER A 16 -5.07 8.31 8.86
CA SER A 16 -3.71 7.97 9.27
C SER A 16 -2.72 8.04 8.10
N ALA A 17 -3.12 7.59 6.90
CA ALA A 17 -2.30 7.70 5.69
C ALA A 17 -2.06 9.15 5.26
N LEU A 18 -3.02 10.04 5.53
CA LEU A 18 -2.94 11.48 5.26
C LEU A 18 -2.31 12.28 6.41
N ALA A 19 -1.94 11.64 7.52
CA ALA A 19 -1.26 12.32 8.60
C ALA A 19 0.09 12.91 8.11
N PRO A 20 0.46 14.13 8.55
CA PRO A 20 1.67 14.82 8.07
C PRO A 20 2.94 13.97 8.18
N ALA A 21 3.10 13.21 9.26
CA ALA A 21 4.26 12.34 9.47
C ALA A 21 4.31 11.19 8.44
N ALA A 22 3.18 10.55 8.11
CA ALA A 22 3.11 9.48 7.12
C ALA A 22 3.38 10.02 5.71
N LEU A 23 2.89 11.23 5.42
CA LEU A 23 3.14 11.90 4.16
C LEU A 23 4.62 12.25 3.98
N GLU A 24 5.29 12.79 5.00
CA GLU A 24 6.72 13.10 4.94
C GLU A 24 7.57 11.85 4.71
N LEU A 25 7.22 10.72 5.32
CA LEU A 25 7.86 9.43 5.03
C LEU A 25 7.67 9.04 3.55
N SER A 26 6.46 9.18 3.02
CA SER A 26 6.14 8.88 1.62
C SER A 26 6.89 9.80 0.65
N VAL A 27 6.96 11.09 0.94
CA VAL A 27 7.73 12.08 0.16
C VAL A 27 9.22 11.76 0.18
N THR A 28 9.76 11.40 1.34
CA THR A 28 11.16 11.01 1.48
C THR A 28 11.46 9.73 0.70
N ALA A 29 10.60 8.72 0.79
CA ALA A 29 10.74 7.48 0.02
C ALA A 29 10.65 7.74 -1.50
N ALA A 30 9.74 8.61 -1.95
CA ALA A 30 9.62 9.02 -3.34
C ALA A 30 10.89 9.76 -3.83
N ALA A 31 11.46 10.65 -3.00
CA ALA A 31 12.70 11.34 -3.32
C ALA A 31 13.89 10.37 -3.45
N GLN A 32 14.01 9.38 -2.56
CA GLN A 32 15.02 8.33 -2.65
C GLN A 32 14.85 7.46 -3.90
N ALA A 33 13.61 7.07 -4.22
CA ALA A 33 13.32 6.33 -5.44
C ALA A 33 13.67 7.14 -6.69
N GLN A 34 13.42 8.45 -6.68
CA GLN A 34 13.81 9.34 -7.77
C GLN A 34 15.32 9.45 -7.91
N ALA A 35 16.07 9.59 -6.81
CA ALA A 35 17.53 9.63 -6.84
C ALA A 35 18.14 8.34 -7.44
N ARG A 36 17.58 7.16 -7.11
CA ARG A 36 18.00 5.88 -7.73
C ARG A 36 17.74 5.85 -9.24
N ARG A 37 16.61 6.40 -9.68
CA ARG A 37 16.29 6.52 -11.13
C ARG A 37 17.23 7.47 -11.84
N ASP A 38 17.56 8.61 -11.24
CA ASP A 38 18.48 9.57 -11.81
C ASP A 38 19.90 8.96 -11.93
N GLU A 39 20.30 8.13 -10.96
CA GLU A 39 21.57 7.39 -11.03
C GLU A 39 21.53 6.32 -12.15
N ALA A 40 20.46 5.55 -12.27
CA ALA A 40 20.29 4.58 -13.36
C ALA A 40 20.33 5.28 -14.73
N ASP A 41 19.70 6.44 -14.86
CA ASP A 41 19.73 7.26 -16.06
C ASP A 41 21.14 7.73 -16.43
N ARG A 42 21.92 8.13 -15.43
CA ARG A 42 23.32 8.49 -15.62
C ARG A 42 24.14 7.32 -16.16
N ILE A 43 23.93 6.11 -15.63
CA ILE A 43 24.59 4.90 -16.10
C ILE A 43 24.22 4.59 -17.55
N TRP A 44 22.94 4.73 -17.92
CA TRP A 44 22.48 4.53 -19.30
C TRP A 44 23.13 5.50 -20.27
N ARG A 45 23.18 6.80 -19.93
CA ARG A 45 23.84 7.82 -20.76
C ARG A 45 25.32 7.52 -20.97
N GLN A 46 26.02 7.09 -19.91
CA GLN A 46 27.42 6.68 -20.03
C GLN A 46 27.62 5.47 -20.93
N ARG A 47 26.68 4.51 -20.93
CA ARG A 47 26.74 3.35 -21.84
C ARG A 47 26.54 3.76 -23.30
N LEU A 48 25.58 4.64 -23.55
CA LEU A 48 25.35 5.19 -24.91
C LEU A 48 26.55 5.97 -25.40
N GLU A 49 27.12 6.84 -24.59
CA GLU A 49 28.34 7.59 -24.93
C GLU A 49 29.52 6.67 -25.27
N ARG A 50 29.72 5.59 -24.50
CA ARG A 50 30.76 4.59 -24.81
C ARG A 50 30.47 3.87 -26.12
N ALA A 51 29.25 3.54 -26.41
CA ALA A 51 28.84 2.93 -27.68
C ALA A 51 29.08 3.88 -28.85
N ASP A 52 28.77 5.17 -28.71
CA ASP A 52 29.05 6.22 -29.70
C ASP A 52 30.56 6.33 -29.97
N ILE A 53 31.39 6.37 -28.93
CA ILE A 53 32.86 6.40 -29.07
C ILE A 53 33.36 5.14 -29.78
N THR A 54 32.80 3.97 -29.49
CA THR A 54 33.17 2.70 -30.13
C THR A 54 32.82 2.70 -31.61
N CYS A 55 31.61 3.15 -31.95
CA CYS A 55 31.17 3.31 -33.35
C CYS A 55 32.09 4.26 -34.13
N ASP A 56 32.41 5.42 -33.55
CA ASP A 56 33.30 6.41 -34.18
C ASP A 56 34.72 5.89 -34.36
N ARG A 57 35.21 5.07 -33.43
CA ARG A 57 36.51 4.42 -33.54
C ARG A 57 36.50 3.39 -34.67
N ALA A 58 35.53 2.50 -34.69
CA ALA A 58 35.39 1.48 -35.71
C ALA A 58 35.23 2.10 -37.12
N ARG A 59 34.41 3.15 -37.23
CA ARG A 59 34.27 3.94 -38.48
C ARG A 59 35.60 4.48 -38.99
N ARG A 60 36.40 5.13 -38.09
CA ARG A 60 37.71 5.70 -38.46
C ARG A 60 38.70 4.62 -38.89
N GLN A 61 38.71 3.45 -38.21
CA GLN A 61 39.56 2.33 -38.59
C GLN A 61 39.20 1.79 -39.97
N TYR A 62 37.92 1.64 -40.28
CA TYR A 62 37.44 1.25 -41.58
C TYR A 62 37.83 2.25 -42.68
N GLN A 63 37.67 3.57 -42.40
CA GLN A 63 38.00 4.63 -43.37
C GLN A 63 39.52 4.76 -43.68
N LEU A 64 40.38 4.33 -42.76
CA LEU A 64 41.84 4.37 -42.91
C LEU A 64 42.41 3.07 -43.47
N ALA A 65 41.59 2.03 -43.69
CA ALA A 65 42.04 0.78 -44.23
C ALA A 65 42.37 0.91 -45.73
N GLU A 66 43.46 0.30 -46.19
CA GLU A 66 43.83 0.23 -47.58
C GLU A 66 42.89 -0.74 -48.33
N PRO A 67 42.23 -0.30 -49.42
CA PRO A 67 41.23 -1.13 -50.14
C PRO A 67 41.77 -2.45 -50.70
N GLU A 68 43.06 -2.53 -50.94
CA GLU A 68 43.76 -3.72 -51.45
C GLU A 68 43.78 -4.83 -50.41
N ASN A 69 43.76 -4.52 -49.12
CA ASN A 69 43.76 -5.48 -48.02
C ASN A 69 42.34 -6.03 -47.73
N ARG A 70 41.73 -6.71 -48.69
CA ARG A 70 40.34 -7.17 -48.67
C ARG A 70 39.93 -7.92 -47.39
N LEU A 71 40.83 -8.70 -46.79
CA LEU A 71 40.52 -9.43 -45.55
C LEU A 71 40.38 -8.50 -44.37
N VAL A 72 41.28 -7.52 -44.24
CA VAL A 72 41.26 -6.50 -43.15
C VAL A 72 40.04 -5.62 -43.32
N VAL A 73 39.75 -5.14 -44.53
CA VAL A 73 38.57 -4.31 -44.81
C VAL A 73 37.27 -5.03 -44.39
N ARG A 74 37.08 -6.30 -44.75
CA ARG A 74 35.90 -7.07 -44.35
C ARG A 74 35.78 -7.28 -42.86
N GLN A 75 36.88 -7.38 -42.12
CA GLN A 75 36.87 -7.49 -40.67
C GLN A 75 36.49 -6.17 -40.05
N LEU A 76 37.06 -5.07 -40.44
CA LEU A 76 36.76 -3.73 -39.94
C LEU A 76 35.33 -3.32 -40.29
N GLU A 77 34.80 -3.71 -41.43
CA GLU A 77 33.40 -3.51 -41.81
C GLU A 77 32.45 -4.21 -40.82
N ARG A 78 32.67 -5.50 -40.48
CA ARG A 78 31.89 -6.22 -39.50
C ARG A 78 31.98 -5.60 -38.11
N GLU A 79 33.20 -5.23 -37.70
CA GLU A 79 33.38 -4.55 -36.36
C GLU A 79 32.60 -3.24 -36.28
N TRP A 80 32.51 -2.51 -37.39
CA TRP A 80 31.71 -1.30 -37.46
C TRP A 80 30.22 -1.59 -37.50
N GLU A 81 29.76 -2.60 -38.27
CA GLU A 81 28.38 -3.05 -38.29
C GLU A 81 27.92 -3.53 -36.88
N ASP A 82 28.74 -4.34 -36.19
CA ASP A 82 28.47 -4.82 -34.85
C ASP A 82 28.36 -3.66 -33.86
N ALA A 83 29.25 -2.68 -33.95
CA ALA A 83 29.19 -1.49 -33.09
C ALA A 83 27.94 -0.64 -33.32
N LEU A 84 27.50 -0.47 -34.58
CA LEU A 84 26.28 0.21 -34.95
C LEU A 84 25.03 -0.53 -34.40
N ALA A 85 25.02 -1.86 -34.57
CA ALA A 85 23.92 -2.68 -34.04
C ALA A 85 23.82 -2.60 -32.52
N GLU A 86 24.92 -2.68 -31.79
CA GLU A 86 24.95 -2.55 -30.35
C GLU A 86 24.49 -1.16 -29.88
N ARG A 87 24.95 -0.09 -30.56
CA ARG A 87 24.48 1.28 -30.27
C ARG A 87 22.98 1.42 -30.48
N ALA A 88 22.44 0.89 -31.59
CA ALA A 88 21.01 0.92 -31.85
C ALA A 88 20.22 0.19 -30.78
N ARG A 89 20.64 -1.02 -30.39
CA ARG A 89 20.04 -1.82 -29.34
C ARG A 89 20.01 -1.08 -27.99
N LEU A 90 21.15 -0.50 -27.61
CA LEU A 90 21.22 0.30 -26.36
C LEU A 90 20.32 1.53 -26.39
N GLY A 91 20.13 2.16 -27.55
CA GLY A 91 19.21 3.27 -27.76
C GLY A 91 17.74 2.85 -27.52
N GLU A 92 17.32 1.74 -28.14
CA GLU A 92 15.98 1.19 -27.95
C GLU A 92 15.71 0.78 -26.50
N ASP A 93 16.70 0.15 -25.83
CA ASP A 93 16.61 -0.24 -24.44
C ASP A 93 16.47 0.99 -23.52
N TYR A 94 17.20 2.06 -23.80
CA TYR A 94 17.11 3.31 -23.06
C TYR A 94 15.75 4.00 -23.26
N GLU A 95 15.23 4.05 -24.49
CA GLU A 95 13.91 4.60 -24.76
C GLU A 95 12.80 3.82 -24.04
N ARG A 96 12.84 2.49 -24.02
CA ARG A 96 11.93 1.65 -23.24
C ARG A 96 12.02 1.95 -21.74
N HIS A 97 13.23 2.11 -21.23
CA HIS A 97 13.45 2.50 -19.82
C HIS A 97 12.86 3.88 -19.53
N GLN A 98 12.97 4.85 -20.43
CA GLN A 98 12.40 6.18 -20.28
C GLN A 98 10.86 6.17 -20.26
N GLN A 99 10.23 5.38 -21.14
CA GLN A 99 8.77 5.28 -21.24
C GLN A 99 8.12 4.70 -19.97
N GLN A 100 8.84 3.91 -19.20
CA GLN A 100 8.36 3.32 -17.94
C GLN A 100 8.48 4.27 -16.73
N ARG A 101 8.94 5.50 -16.92
CA ARG A 101 9.14 6.44 -15.83
C ARG A 101 7.82 7.06 -15.37
N PRO A 102 7.50 6.99 -14.07
CA PRO A 102 6.41 7.78 -13.52
C PRO A 102 6.73 9.28 -13.59
N ALA A 103 5.67 10.09 -13.70
CA ALA A 103 5.80 11.53 -13.69
C ALA A 103 6.52 12.03 -12.42
N ARG A 104 7.36 13.04 -12.58
CA ARG A 104 8.08 13.67 -11.48
C ARG A 104 7.21 14.74 -10.85
N LEU A 105 7.00 14.66 -9.54
CA LEU A 105 6.33 15.72 -8.81
C LEU A 105 7.21 16.98 -8.74
N THR A 106 6.62 18.12 -9.06
CA THR A 106 7.26 19.40 -8.92
C THR A 106 7.28 19.86 -7.46
N PRO A 107 8.18 20.79 -7.07
CA PRO A 107 8.17 21.36 -5.72
C PRO A 107 6.83 22.03 -5.36
N ALA A 108 6.14 22.64 -6.33
CA ALA A 108 4.85 23.27 -6.14
C ALA A 108 3.75 22.23 -5.84
N GLU A 109 3.73 21.10 -6.58
CA GLU A 109 2.80 19.98 -6.32
C GLU A 109 3.07 19.36 -4.96
N LEU A 110 4.33 19.16 -4.57
CA LEU A 110 4.69 18.66 -3.24
C LEU A 110 4.22 19.61 -2.12
N ALA A 111 4.37 20.92 -2.30
CA ALA A 111 3.87 21.90 -1.34
C ALA A 111 2.33 21.88 -1.26
N ALA A 112 1.64 21.77 -2.39
CA ALA A 112 0.18 21.64 -2.44
C ALA A 112 -0.31 20.36 -1.75
N ILE A 113 0.37 19.22 -1.97
CA ILE A 113 0.06 17.95 -1.31
C ILE A 113 0.22 18.07 0.21
N ARG A 114 1.30 18.71 0.69
CA ARG A 114 1.53 18.94 2.12
C ARG A 114 0.46 19.84 2.75
N ALA A 115 0.09 20.90 2.08
CA ALA A 115 -0.97 21.81 2.53
C ALA A 115 -2.32 21.08 2.64
N LEU A 116 -2.70 20.35 1.60
CA LEU A 116 -3.92 19.53 1.62
C LEU A 116 -3.92 18.50 2.74
N ALA A 117 -2.81 17.81 2.99
CA ALA A 117 -2.74 16.79 4.02
C ALA A 117 -2.92 17.33 5.45
N SER A 118 -2.49 18.57 5.72
CA SER A 118 -2.73 19.22 7.01
C SER A 118 -4.20 19.58 7.23
N ASP A 119 -4.90 19.88 6.15
CA ASP A 119 -6.28 20.38 6.22
C ASP A 119 -7.34 19.25 6.17
N ILE A 120 -7.03 18.10 5.57
CA ILE A 120 -8.02 17.01 5.40
C ILE A 120 -8.59 16.48 6.73
N PRO A 121 -7.82 16.23 7.81
CA PRO A 121 -8.41 15.82 9.08
C PRO A 121 -9.36 16.87 9.66
N ALA A 122 -9.02 18.15 9.57
CA ALA A 122 -9.87 19.24 10.01
C ALA A 122 -11.14 19.36 9.16
N LEU A 123 -11.01 19.25 7.83
CA LEU A 123 -12.14 19.24 6.90
C LEU A 123 -13.06 18.03 7.13
N TRP A 124 -12.49 16.85 7.41
CA TRP A 124 -13.27 15.66 7.71
C TRP A 124 -14.14 15.83 8.95
N ALA A 125 -13.61 16.47 10.00
CA ALA A 125 -14.30 16.71 11.25
C ALA A 125 -15.25 17.91 11.21
N ALA A 126 -15.12 18.79 10.20
CA ALA A 126 -15.90 20.02 10.14
C ALA A 126 -17.41 19.75 10.02
N PRO A 127 -18.26 20.50 10.78
CA PRO A 127 -19.71 20.34 10.70
C PRO A 127 -20.31 20.62 9.31
N ALA A 128 -19.63 21.44 8.53
CA ALA A 128 -20.04 21.79 7.16
C ALA A 128 -19.75 20.66 6.14
N THR A 129 -18.92 19.68 6.47
CA THR A 129 -18.56 18.57 5.56
C THR A 129 -19.68 17.55 5.52
N THR A 130 -20.37 17.47 4.40
CA THR A 130 -21.49 16.57 4.21
C THR A 130 -21.05 15.12 4.06
N VAL A 131 -21.98 14.17 4.22
CA VAL A 131 -21.74 12.74 3.93
C VAL A 131 -21.33 12.52 2.47
N ALA A 132 -21.86 13.32 1.54
CA ALA A 132 -21.51 13.26 0.13
C ALA A 132 -20.05 13.65 -0.11
N ASP A 133 -19.56 14.69 0.58
CA ASP A 133 -18.16 15.12 0.48
C ASP A 133 -17.20 14.08 1.04
N ARG A 134 -17.51 13.51 2.20
CA ARG A 134 -16.73 12.39 2.79
C ARG A 134 -16.66 11.19 1.86
N LYS A 135 -17.78 10.80 1.24
CA LYS A 135 -17.80 9.74 0.23
C LYS A 135 -16.98 10.07 -1.02
N ARG A 136 -16.94 11.33 -1.43
CA ARG A 136 -16.14 11.77 -2.58
C ARG A 136 -14.64 11.65 -2.26
N LEU A 137 -14.20 12.06 -1.06
CA LEU A 137 -12.83 11.90 -0.60
C LEU A 137 -12.42 10.42 -0.53
N LEU A 138 -13.27 9.57 0.06
CA LEU A 138 -13.02 8.12 0.10
C LEU A 138 -12.87 7.51 -1.28
N ARG A 139 -13.77 7.84 -2.22
CA ARG A 139 -13.71 7.33 -3.59
C ARG A 139 -12.53 7.82 -4.40
N ALA A 140 -11.95 8.96 -4.04
CA ALA A 140 -10.72 9.44 -4.67
C ALA A 140 -9.48 8.69 -4.17
N ALA A 141 -9.51 8.19 -2.93
CA ALA A 141 -8.37 7.53 -2.30
C ALA A 141 -8.45 5.99 -2.34
N VAL A 142 -9.66 5.42 -2.30
CA VAL A 142 -9.89 3.96 -2.22
C VAL A 142 -10.52 3.46 -3.51
N GLU A 143 -9.86 2.51 -4.15
CA GLU A 143 -10.34 1.84 -5.36
C GLU A 143 -11.36 0.76 -5.02
N SER A 144 -11.05 -0.10 -4.05
CA SER A 144 -11.93 -1.17 -3.60
C SER A 144 -11.68 -1.58 -2.15
N VAL A 145 -12.73 -2.12 -1.51
CA VAL A 145 -12.64 -2.76 -0.20
C VAL A 145 -13.22 -4.16 -0.33
N GLN A 146 -12.38 -5.17 -0.15
CA GLN A 146 -12.78 -6.56 -0.13
C GLN A 146 -12.92 -7.04 1.31
N VAL A 147 -14.03 -7.71 1.60
CA VAL A 147 -14.35 -8.17 2.96
C VAL A 147 -14.68 -9.65 2.91
N THR A 148 -13.90 -10.45 3.63
CA THR A 148 -14.07 -11.89 3.73
C THR A 148 -14.38 -12.26 5.17
N ALA A 149 -15.57 -12.80 5.43
CA ALA A 149 -15.94 -13.28 6.75
C ALA A 149 -15.43 -14.72 6.96
N GLU A 150 -14.91 -15.01 8.14
CA GLU A 150 -14.52 -16.34 8.55
C GLU A 150 -15.77 -17.12 9.01
N GLY A 151 -16.46 -17.71 8.04
CA GLY A 151 -17.71 -18.43 8.28
C GLY A 151 -18.81 -17.55 8.87
N ALA A 152 -19.50 -18.06 9.91
CA ALA A 152 -20.52 -17.32 10.64
C ALA A 152 -19.95 -16.51 11.81
N THR A 153 -18.62 -16.48 12.00
CA THR A 153 -17.97 -15.88 13.17
C THR A 153 -17.92 -14.34 13.11
N GLU A 154 -17.48 -13.74 14.19
CA GLU A 154 -17.23 -12.30 14.29
C GLU A 154 -16.01 -11.87 13.48
N ARG A 155 -15.13 -12.80 13.08
CA ARG A 155 -13.89 -12.49 12.40
C ARG A 155 -14.12 -12.15 10.94
N VAL A 156 -13.50 -11.06 10.53
CA VAL A 156 -13.56 -10.54 9.16
C VAL A 156 -12.19 -10.08 8.73
N HIS A 157 -11.74 -10.58 7.62
CA HIS A 157 -10.54 -10.05 6.96
C HIS A 157 -10.95 -8.98 5.95
N ALA A 158 -10.39 -7.79 6.09
CA ALA A 158 -10.59 -6.66 5.17
C ALA A 158 -9.32 -6.35 4.40
N ALA A 159 -9.42 -6.23 3.07
CA ALA A 159 -8.36 -5.77 2.20
C ALA A 159 -8.82 -4.48 1.52
N VAL A 160 -8.11 -3.38 1.80
CA VAL A 160 -8.34 -2.06 1.19
C VAL A 160 -7.33 -1.86 0.09
N THR A 161 -7.81 -1.72 -1.16
CA THR A 161 -6.97 -1.35 -2.31
C THR A 161 -7.06 0.16 -2.50
N TRP A 162 -5.93 0.83 -2.44
CA TRP A 162 -5.83 2.28 -2.59
C TRP A 162 -5.67 2.67 -4.06
N ALA A 163 -6.12 3.87 -4.42
CA ALA A 163 -5.81 4.48 -5.70
C ALA A 163 -4.28 4.53 -5.89
N GLY A 164 -3.76 3.75 -6.83
CA GLY A 164 -2.30 3.54 -7.01
C GLY A 164 -1.85 2.11 -6.72
N GLY A 165 -2.77 1.19 -6.38
CA GLY A 165 -2.55 -0.26 -6.36
C GLY A 165 -1.96 -0.81 -5.05
N HIS A 166 -1.62 0.03 -4.08
CA HIS A 166 -1.19 -0.43 -2.76
C HIS A 166 -2.36 -1.09 -2.01
N GLN A 167 -2.08 -2.16 -1.25
CA GLN A 167 -3.09 -2.85 -0.45
C GLN A 167 -2.74 -2.81 1.04
N THR A 168 -3.76 -2.59 1.86
CA THR A 168 -3.69 -2.69 3.32
C THR A 168 -4.63 -3.77 3.80
N HIS A 169 -4.15 -4.68 4.61
CA HIS A 169 -4.92 -5.78 5.17
C HIS A 169 -5.16 -5.56 6.67
N ALA A 170 -6.34 -5.93 7.15
CA ALA A 170 -6.69 -5.86 8.56
C ALA A 170 -7.65 -6.98 8.95
N ASP A 171 -7.44 -7.53 10.13
CA ASP A 171 -8.38 -8.43 10.78
C ASP A 171 -9.29 -7.61 11.69
N LEU A 172 -10.59 -7.68 11.44
CA LEU A 172 -11.61 -6.91 12.12
C LEU A 172 -12.62 -7.83 12.79
N ALA A 173 -13.33 -7.32 13.78
CA ALA A 173 -14.48 -8.00 14.35
C ALA A 173 -15.77 -7.34 13.87
N ARG A 174 -16.73 -8.14 13.42
CA ARG A 174 -18.08 -7.71 13.09
C ARG A 174 -19.05 -8.08 14.20
N PRO A 175 -20.11 -7.32 14.43
CA PRO A 175 -21.20 -7.78 15.28
C PRO A 175 -21.83 -9.07 14.73
N VAL A 176 -22.11 -10.01 15.62
CA VAL A 176 -22.84 -11.26 15.34
C VAL A 176 -24.11 -11.33 16.16
N ALA A 177 -25.02 -12.20 15.79
CA ALA A 177 -26.34 -12.26 16.45
C ALA A 177 -26.31 -13.02 17.77
N ARG A 178 -25.41 -14.01 17.90
CA ARG A 178 -25.43 -14.97 19.00
C ARG A 178 -24.02 -15.24 19.54
N VAL A 179 -23.94 -15.66 20.80
CA VAL A 179 -22.68 -15.96 21.50
C VAL A 179 -21.94 -17.14 20.86
N ASP A 180 -22.65 -18.15 20.36
CA ASP A 180 -22.06 -19.33 19.71
C ASP A 180 -21.34 -19.01 18.37
N GLN A 181 -21.57 -17.81 17.84
CA GLN A 181 -20.87 -17.30 16.65
C GLN A 181 -19.55 -16.62 17.02
N LEU A 182 -19.24 -16.41 18.29
CA LEU A 182 -17.95 -15.88 18.72
C LEU A 182 -16.88 -16.97 18.60
N SER A 183 -15.79 -16.69 17.91
CA SER A 183 -14.68 -17.63 17.74
C SER A 183 -14.07 -18.10 19.07
N TYR A 184 -14.20 -17.30 20.09
CA TYR A 184 -13.77 -17.57 21.46
C TYR A 184 -14.90 -18.06 22.38
N CYS A 185 -16.06 -18.42 21.85
CA CYS A 185 -17.20 -18.91 22.65
C CYS A 185 -16.84 -20.04 23.64
N PRO A 186 -16.05 -21.08 23.27
CA PRO A 186 -15.65 -22.13 24.21
C PRO A 186 -14.81 -21.60 25.39
N ALA A 187 -13.92 -20.67 25.12
CA ALA A 187 -13.10 -20.02 26.16
C ALA A 187 -13.97 -19.12 27.07
N LEU A 188 -14.89 -18.37 26.49
CA LEU A 188 -15.82 -17.50 27.21
C LEU A 188 -16.71 -18.32 28.15
N THR A 189 -17.37 -19.37 27.67
CA THR A 189 -18.24 -20.20 28.48
C THR A 189 -17.48 -20.94 29.59
N GLY A 190 -16.30 -21.49 29.27
CA GLY A 190 -15.44 -22.11 30.30
C GLY A 190 -15.01 -21.12 31.38
N ARG A 191 -14.72 -19.86 30.99
CA ARG A 191 -14.36 -18.82 31.97
C ARG A 191 -15.53 -18.41 32.84
N ILE A 192 -16.72 -18.24 32.26
CA ILE A 192 -17.97 -17.96 33.02
C ILE A 192 -18.22 -19.05 34.04
N THR A 193 -18.18 -20.31 33.66
CA THR A 193 -18.38 -21.45 34.54
C THR A 193 -17.36 -21.48 35.69
N ALA A 194 -16.08 -21.22 35.39
CA ALA A 194 -15.03 -21.19 36.41
C ALA A 194 -15.24 -20.04 37.44
N LEU A 195 -15.69 -18.87 36.99
CA LEU A 195 -15.95 -17.72 37.86
C LEU A 195 -17.22 -17.96 38.69
N ALA A 196 -18.25 -18.54 38.12
CA ALA A 196 -19.46 -18.94 38.81
C ALA A 196 -19.19 -19.99 39.93
N ALA A 197 -18.32 -20.98 39.65
CA ALA A 197 -17.89 -21.96 40.66
C ALA A 197 -17.12 -21.34 41.84
N GLN A 198 -16.53 -20.14 41.66
CA GLN A 198 -15.88 -19.37 42.70
C GLN A 198 -16.90 -18.53 43.52
N GLY A 199 -18.21 -18.63 43.22
CA GLY A 199 -19.25 -17.91 43.88
C GLY A 199 -19.45 -16.46 43.46
N LEU A 200 -18.87 -16.03 42.33
CA LEU A 200 -19.06 -14.66 41.83
C LEU A 200 -20.47 -14.50 41.24
N GLY A 201 -21.12 -13.38 41.56
CA GLY A 201 -22.38 -12.98 40.93
C GLY A 201 -22.19 -12.45 39.51
N GLY A 202 -23.25 -12.45 38.70
CA GLY A 202 -23.21 -12.11 37.26
C GLY A 202 -22.56 -10.76 36.97
N ALA A 203 -22.84 -9.73 37.78
CA ALA A 203 -22.23 -8.40 37.62
C ALA A 203 -20.71 -8.41 37.84
N ALA A 204 -20.20 -9.23 38.78
CA ALA A 204 -18.77 -9.38 39.04
C ALA A 204 -18.10 -10.19 37.91
N ILE A 205 -18.76 -11.26 37.44
CA ILE A 205 -18.31 -12.04 36.28
C ILE A 205 -18.23 -11.14 35.04
N ALA A 206 -19.25 -10.34 34.73
CA ALA A 206 -19.24 -9.39 33.62
C ALA A 206 -18.07 -8.38 33.69
N GLY A 207 -17.76 -7.89 34.89
CA GLY A 207 -16.62 -7.01 35.12
C GLY A 207 -15.28 -7.71 34.85
N GLN A 208 -15.14 -8.95 35.33
CA GLN A 208 -13.93 -9.73 35.13
C GLN A 208 -13.70 -10.08 33.64
N LEU A 209 -14.74 -10.51 32.93
CA LEU A 209 -14.69 -10.80 31.49
C LEU A 209 -14.30 -9.54 30.69
N ALA A 210 -14.84 -8.38 31.04
CA ALA A 210 -14.47 -7.11 30.39
C ALA A 210 -12.99 -6.77 30.62
N ALA A 211 -12.48 -6.98 31.83
CA ALA A 211 -11.07 -6.77 32.16
C ALA A 211 -10.13 -7.76 31.41
N GLU A 212 -10.61 -8.97 31.14
CA GLU A 212 -9.91 -10.00 30.36
C GLU A 212 -10.04 -9.79 28.83
N GLY A 213 -10.77 -8.77 28.39
CA GLY A 213 -10.89 -8.40 26.97
C GLY A 213 -12.01 -9.12 26.20
N PHE A 214 -12.85 -9.93 26.86
CA PHE A 214 -14.02 -10.52 26.22
C PHE A 214 -15.05 -9.46 25.83
N ARG A 215 -15.64 -9.60 24.65
CA ARG A 215 -16.66 -8.70 24.09
C ARG A 215 -17.98 -9.45 23.92
N THR A 216 -19.09 -8.72 23.97
CA THR A 216 -20.39 -9.29 23.62
C THR A 216 -20.49 -9.57 22.11
N PRO A 217 -21.49 -10.36 21.62
CA PRO A 217 -21.75 -10.53 20.20
C PRO A 217 -21.93 -9.23 19.42
N HIS A 218 -22.41 -8.18 20.09
CA HIS A 218 -22.56 -6.85 19.49
C HIS A 218 -21.33 -5.95 19.66
N LEU A 219 -20.19 -6.51 20.11
CA LEU A 219 -18.92 -5.84 20.36
C LEU A 219 -18.95 -4.81 21.51
N HIS A 220 -19.93 -4.89 22.41
CA HIS A 220 -19.91 -4.09 23.63
C HIS A 220 -18.83 -4.57 24.60
N GLU A 221 -18.27 -3.66 25.35
CA GLU A 221 -17.18 -3.94 26.29
C GLU A 221 -17.60 -4.81 27.47
N ARG A 222 -18.89 -4.81 27.82
CA ARG A 222 -19.39 -5.49 29.00
C ARG A 222 -20.66 -6.26 28.70
N PHE A 223 -20.74 -7.47 29.22
CA PHE A 223 -21.96 -8.29 29.25
C PHE A 223 -22.95 -7.73 30.27
N HIS A 224 -24.25 -7.86 29.99
CA HIS A 224 -25.29 -7.61 30.99
C HIS A 224 -25.42 -8.81 31.92
N ASP A 225 -25.85 -8.58 33.16
CA ASP A 225 -26.01 -9.62 34.17
C ASP A 225 -26.94 -10.74 33.70
N GLY A 226 -28.05 -10.38 33.05
CA GLY A 226 -28.99 -11.38 32.45
C GLY A 226 -28.39 -12.22 31.34
N GLU A 227 -27.45 -11.70 30.56
CA GLU A 227 -26.74 -12.48 29.53
C GLU A 227 -25.82 -13.52 30.17
N ILE A 228 -25.12 -13.14 31.24
CA ILE A 228 -24.28 -14.08 31.99
C ILE A 228 -25.10 -15.19 32.62
N GLN A 229 -26.29 -14.88 33.23
CA GLN A 229 -27.18 -15.89 33.80
C GLN A 229 -27.72 -16.89 32.78
N GLN A 230 -27.84 -16.52 31.52
CA GLN A 230 -28.24 -17.45 30.44
C GLN A 230 -27.10 -18.34 29.95
N LEU A 231 -25.86 -18.00 30.28
CA LEU A 231 -24.65 -18.73 29.86
C LEU A 231 -24.08 -19.63 30.96
N ILE A 232 -24.57 -19.50 32.22
CA ILE A 232 -24.30 -20.39 33.36
C ILE A 232 -25.21 -21.60 33.29
#